data_0740319d44b86c0d5e103de997e097eb
#
_entry.id   0740319d44b86c0d5e103de997e097eb
#
_cell.length_a   1.000
_cell.length_b   1.000
_cell.length_c   1.000
_cell.angle_alpha   90.00
_cell.angle_beta   90.00
_cell.angle_gamma   90.00
#
_symmetry.space_group_name_H-M   'P 1'
#
loop_
_entity.id
_entity.type
_entity.pdbx_description
1 polymer ?
#
loop_
_entity_poly.entity_id
_entity_poly.type
_entity_poly.pdbx_seq_one_letter_code
_entity_poly.pdbx_strand_id
1 'polypeptide(L)'
;MKFNFDFDQLLTVSFTLFAVIDIIGSIPLLHALKKKLGGLHEGKATLISGALMVLFLFGGEQFLKILGVDQRSFAVGGSIVIFILGLEMVLGIELFKSQPDEKASVVVPIAFPLIAGSGTLTTIMSLKANFETSVVLLGIILNLVFIFIVLKSMDLIEKILGAAGMIAIRKFFGVILLAIAVKIFSSNLRGMLQH
;
A
#
# COMPACT_ATOMS: atom_id res chain seq x y z
N MET A 1 29.35 -16.47 0.51
CA MET A 1 28.07 -15.96 1.07
C MET A 1 27.15 -17.15 1.26
N LYS A 2 26.96 -17.65 2.50
CA LYS A 2 25.97 -18.69 2.77
C LYS A 2 24.64 -17.96 2.85
N PHE A 3 23.78 -18.13 1.85
CA PHE A 3 22.38 -17.76 1.95
C PHE A 3 21.73 -18.69 2.99
N ASN A 4 21.77 -18.32 4.25
CA ASN A 4 20.86 -18.89 5.24
C ASN A 4 19.48 -18.28 4.96
N PHE A 5 18.77 -18.93 4.05
CA PHE A 5 17.41 -18.54 3.72
C PHE A 5 16.54 -18.92 4.91
N ASP A 6 16.27 -17.94 5.76
CA ASP A 6 15.36 -18.12 6.90
C ASP A 6 13.94 -17.91 6.40
N PHE A 7 13.24 -19.04 6.23
CA PHE A 7 11.88 -19.08 5.74
C PHE A 7 10.92 -18.30 6.65
N ASP A 8 11.16 -18.32 7.97
CA ASP A 8 10.33 -17.62 8.95
C ASP A 8 10.47 -16.10 8.80
N GLN A 9 11.67 -15.61 8.52
CA GLN A 9 11.92 -14.20 8.22
C GLN A 9 11.19 -13.77 6.95
N LEU A 10 11.25 -14.57 5.87
CA LEU A 10 10.54 -14.29 4.63
C LEU A 10 9.03 -14.24 4.84
N LEU A 11 8.47 -15.19 5.59
CA LEU A 11 7.05 -15.18 5.95
C LEU A 11 6.68 -13.91 6.73
N THR A 12 7.47 -13.57 7.75
CA THR A 12 7.24 -12.37 8.55
C THR A 12 7.24 -11.11 7.70
N VAL A 13 8.25 -10.93 6.86
CA VAL A 13 8.37 -9.78 5.95
C VAL A 13 7.19 -9.75 4.96
N SER A 14 6.90 -10.88 4.32
CA SER A 14 5.86 -10.96 3.30
C SER A 14 4.47 -10.69 3.87
N PHE A 15 4.13 -11.28 5.04
CA PHE A 15 2.84 -11.03 5.69
C PHE A 15 2.73 -9.60 6.25
N THR A 16 3.82 -9.02 6.73
CA THR A 16 3.83 -7.62 7.18
C THR A 16 3.53 -6.68 6.01
N LEU A 17 4.20 -6.87 4.89
CA LEU A 17 3.94 -6.08 3.67
C LEU A 17 2.53 -6.32 3.15
N PHE A 18 2.08 -7.57 3.08
CA PHE A 18 0.72 -7.91 2.67
C PHE A 18 -0.34 -7.19 3.50
N ALA A 19 -0.19 -7.17 4.83
CA ALA A 19 -1.14 -6.51 5.72
C ALA A 19 -1.15 -4.98 5.56
N VAL A 20 0.01 -4.37 5.30
CA VAL A 20 0.12 -2.91 5.15
C VAL A 20 -0.32 -2.44 3.77
N ILE A 21 -0.02 -3.20 2.71
CA ILE A 21 -0.46 -2.90 1.33
C ILE A 21 -1.97 -3.03 1.21
N ASP A 22 -2.55 -4.02 1.89
CA ASP A 22 -3.99 -4.29 1.94
C ASP A 22 -4.67 -4.26 0.57
N ILE A 23 -4.09 -4.98 -0.40
CA ILE A 23 -4.60 -5.00 -1.78
C ILE A 23 -6.02 -5.57 -1.85
N ILE A 24 -6.37 -6.53 -0.98
CA ILE A 24 -7.70 -7.14 -0.95
C ILE A 24 -8.74 -6.11 -0.50
N GLY A 25 -8.44 -5.36 0.56
CA GLY A 25 -9.30 -4.28 1.04
C GLY A 25 -9.46 -3.15 0.04
N SER A 26 -8.44 -2.96 -0.79
CA SER A 26 -8.43 -1.94 -1.85
C SER A 26 -9.23 -2.34 -3.10
N ILE A 27 -9.64 -3.62 -3.27
CA ILE A 27 -10.37 -4.10 -4.47
C ILE A 27 -11.58 -3.22 -4.82
N PRO A 28 -12.48 -2.87 -3.89
CA PRO A 28 -13.65 -2.06 -4.24
C PRO A 28 -13.30 -0.66 -4.75
N LEU A 29 -12.26 -0.05 -4.17
CA LEU A 29 -11.76 1.25 -4.62
C LEU A 29 -11.09 1.14 -6.00
N LEU A 30 -10.25 0.13 -6.19
CA LEU A 30 -9.58 -0.16 -7.47
C LEU A 30 -10.59 -0.44 -8.58
N HIS A 31 -11.69 -1.16 -8.25
CA HIS A 31 -12.76 -1.43 -9.20
C HIS A 31 -13.51 -0.16 -9.60
N ALA A 32 -13.82 0.72 -8.65
CA ALA A 32 -14.41 2.03 -8.93
C ALA A 32 -13.51 2.89 -9.83
N LEU A 33 -12.20 2.89 -9.56
CA LEU A 33 -11.21 3.57 -10.39
C LEU A 33 -11.13 2.96 -11.80
N LYS A 34 -11.12 1.63 -11.93
CA LYS A 34 -11.12 0.93 -13.22
C LYS A 34 -12.31 1.34 -14.09
N LYS A 35 -13.52 1.42 -13.50
CA LYS A 35 -14.73 1.88 -14.22
C LYS A 35 -14.62 3.35 -14.65
N LYS A 36 -14.10 4.21 -13.79
CA LYS A 36 -13.94 5.65 -14.06
C LYS A 36 -12.92 5.94 -15.16
N LEU A 37 -11.84 5.15 -15.22
CA LEU A 37 -10.74 5.31 -16.16
C LEU A 37 -10.92 4.54 -17.48
N GLY A 38 -12.05 3.82 -17.65
CA GLY A 38 -12.30 3.00 -18.83
C GLY A 38 -11.39 1.78 -18.95
N GLY A 39 -10.60 1.46 -17.93
CA GLY A 39 -9.70 0.31 -17.87
C GLY A 39 -8.58 0.50 -16.84
N LEU A 40 -7.90 -0.58 -16.52
CA LEU A 40 -6.73 -0.58 -15.65
C LEU A 40 -5.57 -1.27 -16.36
N HIS A 41 -4.40 -0.64 -16.33
CA HIS A 41 -3.17 -1.27 -16.81
C HIS A 41 -2.46 -1.96 -15.64
N GLU A 42 -2.93 -3.16 -15.28
CA GLU A 42 -2.49 -3.90 -14.08
C GLU A 42 -0.98 -4.07 -14.03
N GLY A 43 -0.36 -4.42 -15.17
CA GLY A 43 1.09 -4.59 -15.28
C GLY A 43 1.86 -3.29 -15.03
N LYS A 44 1.37 -2.15 -15.56
CA LYS A 44 2.00 -0.84 -15.31
C LYS A 44 1.85 -0.42 -13.85
N ALA A 45 0.67 -0.59 -13.25
CA ALA A 45 0.44 -0.27 -11.85
C ALA A 45 1.37 -1.07 -10.95
N THR A 46 1.44 -2.40 -11.16
CA THR A 46 2.33 -3.29 -10.39
C THR A 46 3.81 -2.93 -10.57
N LEU A 47 4.24 -2.66 -11.81
CA LEU A 47 5.64 -2.32 -12.10
C LEU A 47 6.05 -1.00 -11.45
N ILE A 48 5.20 0.02 -11.53
CA ILE A 48 5.49 1.33 -10.94
C ILE A 48 5.49 1.24 -9.41
N SER A 49 4.54 0.52 -8.82
CA SER A 49 4.53 0.25 -7.38
C SER A 49 5.80 -0.47 -6.94
N GLY A 50 6.21 -1.49 -7.69
CA GLY A 50 7.44 -2.23 -7.43
C GLY A 50 8.68 -1.33 -7.54
N ALA A 51 8.77 -0.49 -8.56
CA ALA A 51 9.87 0.46 -8.73
C ALA A 51 9.95 1.43 -7.53
N LEU A 52 8.82 1.96 -7.05
CA LEU A 52 8.77 2.82 -5.87
C LEU A 52 9.22 2.07 -4.61
N MET A 53 8.73 0.84 -4.39
CA MET A 53 9.11 0.02 -3.24
C MET A 53 10.61 -0.29 -3.24
N VAL A 54 11.17 -0.67 -4.38
CA VAL A 54 12.61 -0.95 -4.53
C VAL A 54 13.44 0.32 -4.35
N LEU A 55 13.01 1.45 -4.92
CA LEU A 55 13.67 2.73 -4.72
C LEU A 55 13.74 3.11 -3.24
N PHE A 56 12.64 2.95 -2.50
CA PHE A 56 12.61 3.22 -1.07
C PHE A 56 13.36 2.18 -0.23
N LEU A 57 13.43 0.92 -0.68
CA LEU A 57 14.27 -0.09 -0.03
C LEU A 57 15.75 0.32 -0.04
N PHE A 58 16.25 0.85 -1.14
CA PHE A 58 17.67 1.20 -1.27
C PHE A 58 17.98 2.65 -0.89
N GLY A 59 17.12 3.59 -1.24
CA GLY A 59 17.38 5.03 -1.13
C GLY A 59 16.42 5.80 -0.21
N GLY A 60 15.41 5.15 0.40
CA GLY A 60 14.35 5.85 1.12
C GLY A 60 14.83 6.71 2.28
N GLU A 61 15.76 6.22 3.09
CA GLU A 61 16.33 6.99 4.20
C GLU A 61 17.10 8.22 3.72
N GLN A 62 17.92 8.05 2.66
CA GLN A 62 18.70 9.14 2.10
C GLN A 62 17.79 10.20 1.48
N PHE A 63 16.75 9.75 0.79
CA PHE A 63 15.76 10.64 0.20
C PHE A 63 15.05 11.49 1.26
N LEU A 64 14.58 10.87 2.34
CA LEU A 64 13.94 11.59 3.44
C LEU A 64 14.91 12.55 4.13
N LYS A 65 16.17 12.16 4.34
CA LYS A 65 17.21 13.04 4.93
C LYS A 65 17.46 14.28 4.07
N ILE A 66 17.49 14.14 2.74
CA ILE A 66 17.64 15.29 1.81
C ILE A 66 16.47 16.26 1.96
N LEU A 67 15.25 15.74 2.19
CA LEU A 67 14.06 16.56 2.42
C LEU A 67 13.95 17.12 3.85
N GLY A 68 14.89 16.77 4.74
CA GLY A 68 14.80 17.13 6.16
C GLY A 68 13.65 16.45 6.91
N VAL A 69 13.12 15.35 6.39
CA VAL A 69 11.99 14.59 6.96
C VAL A 69 12.53 13.31 7.58
N ASP A 70 12.21 13.06 8.84
CA ASP A 70 12.50 11.78 9.48
C ASP A 70 11.44 10.71 9.13
N GLN A 71 11.80 9.45 9.34
CA GLN A 71 10.93 8.31 9.01
C GLN A 71 9.61 8.31 9.79
N ARG A 72 9.61 8.80 11.04
CA ARG A 72 8.40 8.87 11.88
C ARG A 72 7.44 9.92 11.36
N SER A 73 7.95 11.12 11.06
CA SER A 73 7.16 12.19 10.44
C SER A 73 6.53 11.77 9.12
N PHE A 74 7.30 11.04 8.28
CA PHE A 74 6.78 10.49 7.03
C PHE A 74 5.69 9.43 7.28
N ALA A 75 5.85 8.57 8.30
CA ALA A 75 4.84 7.59 8.69
C ALA A 75 3.55 8.25 9.22
N VAL A 76 3.69 9.30 10.05
CA VAL A 76 2.55 10.09 10.56
C VAL A 76 1.78 10.73 9.41
N GLY A 77 2.48 11.43 8.51
CA GLY A 77 1.84 12.03 7.32
C GLY A 77 1.11 11.00 6.45
N GLY A 78 1.74 9.86 6.24
CA GLY A 78 1.14 8.77 5.47
C GLY A 78 -0.05 8.11 6.14
N SER A 79 -0.04 7.99 7.46
CA SER A 79 -1.19 7.45 8.19
C SER A 79 -2.43 8.32 8.05
N ILE A 80 -2.28 9.64 7.91
CA ILE A 80 -3.39 10.57 7.64
C ILE A 80 -4.01 10.25 6.27
N VAL A 81 -3.19 10.00 5.25
CA VAL A 81 -3.69 9.63 3.92
C VAL A 81 -4.45 8.31 3.97
N ILE A 82 -3.90 7.28 4.65
CA ILE A 82 -4.57 5.99 4.85
C ILE A 82 -5.89 6.17 5.61
N PHE A 83 -5.92 7.04 6.61
CA PHE A 83 -7.12 7.35 7.38
C PHE A 83 -8.22 7.94 6.49
N ILE A 84 -7.88 8.91 5.65
CA ILE A 84 -8.81 9.53 4.70
C ILE A 84 -9.34 8.48 3.70
N LEU A 85 -8.48 7.61 3.15
CA LEU A 85 -8.90 6.51 2.28
C LEU A 85 -9.86 5.55 2.99
N GLY A 86 -9.59 5.19 4.25
CA GLY A 86 -10.49 4.38 5.07
C GLY A 86 -11.84 5.04 5.29
N LEU A 87 -11.87 6.37 5.52
CA LEU A 87 -13.12 7.14 5.62
C LEU A 87 -13.91 7.11 4.32
N GLU A 88 -13.27 7.34 3.16
CA GLU A 88 -13.93 7.24 1.86
C GLU A 88 -14.60 5.88 1.65
N MET A 89 -13.90 4.79 2.05
CA MET A 89 -14.44 3.44 1.92
C MET A 89 -15.66 3.19 2.81
N VAL A 90 -15.62 3.65 4.06
CA VAL A 90 -16.72 3.46 5.04
C VAL A 90 -17.93 4.33 4.70
N LEU A 91 -17.70 5.61 4.40
CA LEU A 91 -18.75 6.58 4.14
C LEU A 91 -19.34 6.45 2.73
N GLY A 92 -18.59 5.86 1.80
CA GLY A 92 -19.00 5.74 0.39
C GLY A 92 -18.95 7.06 -0.38
N ILE A 93 -18.16 8.03 0.11
CA ILE A 93 -17.96 9.34 -0.52
C ILE A 93 -16.55 9.40 -1.15
N GLU A 94 -16.38 10.24 -2.17
CA GLU A 94 -15.06 10.50 -2.79
C GLU A 94 -14.51 11.83 -2.23
N LEU A 95 -13.49 11.76 -1.36
CA LEU A 95 -12.77 12.93 -0.85
C LEU A 95 -11.65 13.32 -1.80
N PHE A 96 -10.94 12.34 -2.36
CA PHE A 96 -9.96 12.56 -3.41
C PHE A 96 -10.65 12.58 -4.78
N LYS A 97 -10.96 13.78 -5.28
CA LYS A 97 -11.46 13.95 -6.65
C LYS A 97 -10.32 13.74 -7.62
N SER A 98 -10.24 12.59 -8.25
CA SER A 98 -9.34 12.37 -9.38
C SER A 98 -9.84 13.17 -10.57
N GLN A 99 -9.07 14.17 -11.02
CA GLN A 99 -9.31 14.77 -12.34
C GLN A 99 -8.98 13.72 -13.40
N PRO A 100 -9.84 13.54 -14.42
CA PRO A 100 -9.61 12.55 -15.46
C PRO A 100 -8.59 13.07 -16.49
N ASP A 101 -7.32 13.01 -16.15
CA ASP A 101 -6.24 13.11 -17.14
C ASP A 101 -5.86 11.69 -17.55
N GLU A 102 -6.33 11.26 -18.72
CA GLU A 102 -6.25 9.87 -19.20
C GLU A 102 -4.83 9.26 -19.22
N LYS A 103 -3.78 10.07 -19.22
CA LYS A 103 -2.39 9.61 -19.29
C LYS A 103 -1.68 9.51 -17.93
N ALA A 104 -2.12 10.27 -16.92
CA ALA A 104 -1.56 10.22 -15.57
C ALA A 104 -2.26 9.18 -14.66
N SER A 105 -3.37 8.63 -15.11
CA SER A 105 -4.37 7.91 -14.30
C SER A 105 -3.96 6.52 -13.79
N VAL A 106 -2.89 5.93 -14.31
CA VAL A 106 -2.39 4.61 -13.82
C VAL A 106 -1.40 4.76 -12.68
N VAL A 107 -0.66 5.85 -12.65
CA VAL A 107 0.39 6.10 -11.65
C VAL A 107 -0.22 6.67 -10.38
N VAL A 108 -1.13 7.61 -10.53
CA VAL A 108 -1.83 8.29 -9.43
C VAL A 108 -3.34 8.11 -9.67
N PRO A 109 -4.10 7.47 -8.79
CA PRO A 109 -3.82 7.10 -7.41
C PRO A 109 -3.46 5.63 -7.15
N ILE A 110 -3.27 4.78 -8.17
CA ILE A 110 -3.18 3.33 -7.98
C ILE A 110 -1.80 2.91 -7.46
N ALA A 111 -0.73 3.20 -8.20
CA ALA A 111 0.62 2.83 -7.76
C ALA A 111 1.03 3.62 -6.51
N PHE A 112 0.75 4.92 -6.50
CA PHE A 112 0.92 5.81 -5.36
C PHE A 112 -0.33 6.71 -5.22
N PRO A 113 -0.94 6.88 -4.06
CA PRO A 113 -0.52 6.39 -2.73
C PRO A 113 -1.09 5.02 -2.33
N LEU A 114 -1.87 4.32 -3.19
CA LEU A 114 -2.65 3.16 -2.76
C LEU A 114 -1.78 1.92 -2.51
N ILE A 115 -1.01 1.45 -3.49
CA ILE A 115 -0.19 0.23 -3.35
C ILE A 115 1.14 0.57 -2.67
N ALA A 116 1.94 1.46 -3.25
CA ALA A 116 3.20 1.93 -2.67
C ALA A 116 2.99 3.23 -1.89
N GLY A 117 2.04 3.24 -0.95
CA GLY A 117 1.76 4.38 -0.09
C GLY A 117 2.86 4.60 0.95
N SER A 118 2.79 5.74 1.65
CA SER A 118 3.76 6.08 2.70
C SER A 118 3.82 5.02 3.80
N GLY A 119 2.69 4.38 4.15
CA GLY A 119 2.67 3.24 5.08
C GLY A 119 3.51 2.06 4.59
N THR A 120 3.37 1.68 3.31
CA THR A 120 4.16 0.62 2.68
C THR A 120 5.64 1.00 2.63
N LEU A 121 5.94 2.24 2.20
CA LEU A 121 7.32 2.70 2.04
C LEU A 121 8.06 2.82 3.37
N THR A 122 7.40 3.33 4.43
CA THR A 122 7.99 3.36 5.78
C THR A 122 8.16 1.98 6.36
N THR A 123 7.23 1.06 6.10
CA THR A 123 7.34 -0.33 6.52
C THR A 123 8.54 -1.00 5.86
N ILE A 124 8.78 -0.80 4.57
CA ILE A 124 9.95 -1.32 3.86
C ILE A 124 11.25 -0.81 4.50
N MET A 125 11.34 0.48 4.82
CA MET A 125 12.52 1.05 5.50
C MET A 125 12.71 0.44 6.89
N SER A 126 11.63 0.24 7.64
CA SER A 126 11.67 -0.40 8.97
C SER A 126 12.07 -1.87 8.89
N LEU A 127 11.56 -2.61 7.91
CA LEU A 127 11.94 -4.01 7.69
C LEU A 127 13.41 -4.13 7.30
N LYS A 128 13.93 -3.23 6.45
CA LYS A 128 15.35 -3.19 6.09
C LYS A 128 16.26 -2.99 7.31
N ALA A 129 15.82 -2.26 8.33
CA ALA A 129 16.59 -2.08 9.56
C ALA A 129 16.68 -3.34 10.42
N ASN A 130 15.76 -4.32 10.25
CA ASN A 130 15.65 -5.51 11.09
C ASN A 130 15.91 -6.83 10.35
N PHE A 131 15.86 -6.83 9.02
CA PHE A 131 16.01 -8.02 8.17
C PHE A 131 17.01 -7.78 7.05
N GLU A 132 17.60 -8.84 6.52
CA GLU A 132 18.49 -8.73 5.36
C GLU A 132 17.75 -8.12 4.16
N THR A 133 18.42 -7.23 3.43
CA THR A 133 17.86 -6.55 2.25
C THR A 133 17.36 -7.54 1.19
N SER A 134 18.02 -8.69 1.04
CA SER A 134 17.63 -9.78 0.15
C SER A 134 16.27 -10.38 0.52
N VAL A 135 16.01 -10.58 1.82
CA VAL A 135 14.74 -11.11 2.34
C VAL A 135 13.62 -10.10 2.13
N VAL A 136 13.89 -8.81 2.39
CA VAL A 136 12.90 -7.74 2.16
C VAL A 136 12.58 -7.60 0.67
N LEU A 137 13.60 -7.65 -0.20
CA LEU A 137 13.40 -7.59 -1.65
C LEU A 137 12.55 -8.76 -2.15
N LEU A 138 12.80 -9.97 -1.65
CA LEU A 138 12.02 -11.14 -2.03
C LEU A 138 10.57 -11.03 -1.52
N GLY A 139 10.36 -10.52 -0.30
CA GLY A 139 9.04 -10.21 0.23
C GLY A 139 8.27 -9.19 -0.62
N ILE A 140 8.95 -8.16 -1.12
CA ILE A 140 8.37 -7.19 -2.08
C ILE A 140 7.94 -7.91 -3.36
N ILE A 141 8.82 -8.74 -3.95
CA ILE A 141 8.52 -9.47 -5.19
C ILE A 141 7.30 -10.38 -5.01
N LEU A 142 7.23 -11.14 -3.92
CA LEU A 142 6.08 -12.01 -3.62
C LEU A 142 4.77 -11.20 -3.52
N ASN A 143 4.81 -10.05 -2.84
CA ASN A 143 3.65 -9.18 -2.75
C ASN A 143 3.27 -8.58 -4.11
N LEU A 144 4.22 -8.19 -4.95
CA LEU A 144 3.94 -7.67 -6.29
C LEU A 144 3.28 -8.74 -7.19
N VAL A 145 3.72 -9.98 -7.12
CA VAL A 145 3.08 -11.10 -7.83
C VAL A 145 1.64 -11.26 -7.35
N PHE A 146 1.42 -11.25 -6.03
CA PHE A 146 0.08 -11.33 -5.45
C PHE A 146 -0.80 -10.14 -5.87
N ILE A 147 -0.29 -8.92 -5.81
CA ILE A 147 -0.97 -7.69 -6.27
C ILE A 147 -1.39 -7.83 -7.73
N PHE A 148 -0.48 -8.27 -8.61
CA PHE A 148 -0.78 -8.45 -10.02
C PHE A 148 -1.91 -9.46 -10.25
N ILE A 149 -1.89 -10.60 -9.52
CA ILE A 149 -2.94 -11.61 -9.58
C ILE A 149 -4.29 -11.02 -9.15
N VAL A 150 -4.32 -10.29 -8.03
CA VAL A 150 -5.54 -9.65 -7.51
C VAL A 150 -6.08 -8.62 -8.51
N LEU A 151 -5.22 -7.73 -9.02
CA LEU A 151 -5.62 -6.72 -10.01
C LEU A 151 -6.21 -7.35 -11.27
N LYS A 152 -5.60 -8.42 -11.76
CA LYS A 152 -6.08 -9.16 -12.94
C LYS A 152 -7.39 -9.91 -12.67
N SER A 153 -7.61 -10.32 -11.43
CA SER A 153 -8.80 -11.10 -11.02
C SER A 153 -9.97 -10.24 -10.57
N MET A 154 -9.86 -8.90 -10.58
CA MET A 154 -10.90 -8.01 -10.04
C MET A 154 -12.28 -8.23 -10.64
N ASP A 155 -12.39 -8.43 -11.95
CA ASP A 155 -13.68 -8.64 -12.64
C ASP A 155 -14.32 -9.97 -12.20
N LEU A 156 -13.49 -11.00 -11.95
CA LEU A 156 -13.97 -12.27 -11.42
C LEU A 156 -14.46 -12.13 -9.97
N ILE A 157 -13.71 -11.39 -9.16
CA ILE A 157 -14.07 -11.12 -7.76
C ILE A 157 -15.40 -10.35 -7.70
N GLU A 158 -15.57 -9.31 -8.52
CA GLU A 158 -16.83 -8.56 -8.61
C GLU A 158 -17.99 -9.47 -9.03
N LYS A 159 -17.76 -10.34 -10.04
CA LYS A 159 -18.78 -11.28 -10.52
C LYS A 159 -19.22 -12.27 -9.44
N ILE A 160 -18.30 -12.73 -8.59
CA ILE A 160 -18.59 -13.67 -7.51
C ILE A 160 -19.32 -12.98 -6.36
N LEU A 161 -18.85 -11.80 -5.95
CA LEU A 161 -19.37 -11.08 -4.78
C LEU A 161 -20.63 -10.29 -5.08
N GLY A 162 -20.84 -9.88 -6.32
CA GLY A 162 -21.90 -8.97 -6.72
C GLY A 162 -21.78 -7.58 -6.09
N ALA A 163 -22.70 -6.67 -6.43
CA ALA A 163 -22.65 -5.29 -5.96
C ALA A 163 -22.77 -5.16 -4.42
N ALA A 164 -23.64 -5.95 -3.80
CA ALA A 164 -23.83 -5.93 -2.36
C ALA A 164 -22.61 -6.46 -1.61
N GLY A 165 -21.98 -7.55 -2.09
CA GLY A 165 -20.75 -8.10 -1.54
C GLY A 165 -19.59 -7.12 -1.64
N MET A 166 -19.45 -6.43 -2.78
CA MET A 166 -18.43 -5.40 -2.97
C MET A 166 -18.58 -4.22 -1.99
N ILE A 167 -19.82 -3.79 -1.71
CA ILE A 167 -20.08 -2.73 -0.73
C ILE A 167 -19.73 -3.21 0.68
N ALA A 168 -20.11 -4.44 1.05
CA ALA A 168 -19.83 -4.99 2.36
C ALA A 168 -18.33 -5.11 2.60
N ILE A 169 -17.57 -5.66 1.63
CA ILE A 169 -16.12 -5.77 1.68
C ILE A 169 -15.49 -4.37 1.78
N ARG A 170 -15.92 -3.41 0.95
CA ARG A 170 -15.43 -2.04 1.00
C ARG A 170 -15.54 -1.45 2.41
N LYS A 171 -16.71 -1.55 3.04
CA LYS A 171 -16.92 -1.01 4.39
C LYS A 171 -16.09 -1.75 5.44
N PHE A 172 -16.03 -3.08 5.37
CA PHE A 172 -15.24 -3.90 6.29
C PHE A 172 -13.75 -3.53 6.25
N PHE A 173 -13.15 -3.53 5.07
CA PHE A 173 -11.74 -3.15 4.93
C PHE A 173 -11.49 -1.65 5.17
N GLY A 174 -12.46 -0.79 4.90
CA GLY A 174 -12.39 0.62 5.29
C GLY A 174 -12.18 0.80 6.80
N VAL A 175 -12.91 0.03 7.63
CA VAL A 175 -12.71 0.04 9.09
C VAL A 175 -11.33 -0.50 9.48
N ILE A 176 -10.83 -1.55 8.81
CA ILE A 176 -9.49 -2.09 9.03
C ILE A 176 -8.42 -1.03 8.70
N LEU A 177 -8.56 -0.34 7.55
CA LEU A 177 -7.65 0.75 7.16
C LEU A 177 -7.64 1.89 8.19
N LEU A 178 -8.81 2.28 8.72
CA LEU A 178 -8.89 3.26 9.80
C LEU A 178 -8.11 2.80 11.04
N ALA A 179 -8.27 1.54 11.44
CA ALA A 179 -7.56 0.99 12.61
C ALA A 179 -6.03 0.95 12.38
N ILE A 180 -5.58 0.54 11.18
CA ILE A 180 -4.17 0.54 10.79
C ILE A 180 -3.62 1.97 10.80
N ALA A 181 -4.34 2.93 10.23
CA ALA A 181 -3.94 4.33 10.20
C ALA A 181 -3.76 4.90 11.60
N VAL A 182 -4.71 4.66 12.50
CA VAL A 182 -4.62 5.09 13.91
C VAL A 182 -3.45 4.42 14.61
N LYS A 183 -3.19 3.14 14.36
CA LYS A 183 -2.04 2.42 14.93
C LYS A 183 -0.72 3.03 14.48
N ILE A 184 -0.54 3.26 13.18
CA ILE A 184 0.67 3.86 12.61
C ILE A 184 0.85 5.29 13.17
N PHE A 185 -0.21 6.10 13.16
CA PHE A 185 -0.21 7.45 13.71
C PHE A 185 0.24 7.47 15.18
N SER A 186 -0.47 6.73 16.03
CA SER A 186 -0.24 6.76 17.49
C SER A 186 1.15 6.22 17.87
N SER A 187 1.61 5.15 17.22
CA SER A 187 2.92 4.57 17.53
C SER A 187 4.07 5.50 17.12
N ASN A 188 3.99 6.15 15.97
CA ASN A 188 5.03 7.07 15.51
C ASN A 188 4.98 8.41 16.23
N LEU A 189 3.78 8.94 16.52
CA LEU A 189 3.63 10.18 17.28
C LEU A 189 4.21 10.06 18.70
N ARG A 190 3.93 8.96 19.41
CA ARG A 190 4.55 8.70 20.73
C ARG A 190 6.08 8.69 20.66
N GLY A 191 6.63 8.05 19.64
CA GLY A 191 8.08 8.02 19.45
C GLY A 191 8.70 9.38 19.11
N MET A 192 7.92 10.33 18.58
CA MET A 192 8.36 11.72 18.36
C MET A 192 8.33 12.57 19.63
N LEU A 193 7.38 12.31 20.54
CA LEU A 193 7.20 13.09 21.79
C LEU A 193 8.14 12.63 22.91
N GLN A 194 8.82 11.50 22.77
CA GLN A 194 9.75 10.95 23.77
C GLN A 194 11.21 11.38 23.55
N HIS A 195 11.47 12.25 22.61
CA HIS A 195 12.74 12.93 22.36
C HIS A 195 12.59 14.42 22.56
#